data_f1d70631f34158b7931db1fbbd46a154
#
_entry.id   f1d70631f34158b7931db1fbbd46a154
#
_cell.length_a   1.000
_cell.length_b   1.000
_cell.length_c   1.000
_cell.angle_alpha   90.00
_cell.angle_beta   90.00
_cell.angle_gamma   90.00
#
_symmetry.space_group_name_H-M   'P 1'
#
loop_
_entity.id
_entity.type
_entity.pdbx_description
1 polymer ?
#
loop_
_entity_poly.entity_id
_entity_poly.type
_entity_poly.pdbx_seq_one_letter_code
_entity_poly.pdbx_strand_id
1 'polypeptide(L)'
;MTTARPAARPRLLHVTDLAYPAQGRRYCDEDIALTARLREHFDIALCHPRDAAALMDAFDAVVVRNSGPVLHYQEAYDAFRAAARARGTRVYNPLHGRGDMAGKQYLLDLTAAGLPVIPTVDRPADLDRLPEAESYAVKPKAGADSIGLRFLPYEELAGLDYTEGAGLLVQPRIDFRYEVSFYFVDDRFQYALHAPDPERRWVLEPYEPTAADLDFARRFIAWNTLDHGIQRVDACRAPDGELLLVELEDLNPYLSLDRVPEDVRDRFVAAMAESLKDFLKA
;
A
#
# COMPACT_ATOMS: atom_id res chain seq x y z
N MET A 1 -3.68 -50.81 6.38
CA MET A 1 -2.94 -49.54 6.42
C MET A 1 -3.89 -48.43 6.03
N THR A 2 -4.40 -47.69 7.00
CA THR A 2 -5.30 -46.55 6.77
C THR A 2 -4.39 -45.38 6.32
N THR A 3 -4.41 -45.08 5.04
CA THR A 3 -3.74 -43.86 4.53
C THR A 3 -4.47 -42.69 5.13
N ALA A 4 -3.82 -41.95 6.04
CA ALA A 4 -4.34 -40.71 6.56
C ALA A 4 -4.67 -39.79 5.38
N ARG A 5 -5.92 -39.35 5.30
CA ARG A 5 -6.36 -38.35 4.30
C ARG A 5 -5.47 -37.11 4.52
N PRO A 6 -4.81 -36.59 3.50
CA PRO A 6 -4.02 -35.37 3.67
C PRO A 6 -4.93 -34.28 4.27
N ALA A 7 -4.42 -33.56 5.27
CA ALA A 7 -5.15 -32.44 5.87
C ALA A 7 -5.59 -31.48 4.73
N ALA A 8 -6.85 -31.07 4.77
CA ALA A 8 -7.37 -30.13 3.78
C ALA A 8 -6.55 -28.83 3.86
N ARG A 9 -6.10 -28.31 2.72
CA ARG A 9 -5.39 -27.04 2.67
C ARG A 9 -6.34 -25.89 3.01
N PRO A 10 -5.89 -24.85 3.72
CA PRO A 10 -6.71 -23.68 3.96
C PRO A 10 -7.13 -23.02 2.63
N ARG A 11 -8.36 -22.50 2.60
CA ARG A 11 -8.95 -21.85 1.43
C ARG A 11 -8.84 -20.34 1.56
N LEU A 12 -8.27 -19.70 0.54
CA LEU A 12 -8.11 -18.26 0.47
C LEU A 12 -8.95 -17.65 -0.66
N LEU A 13 -9.70 -16.60 -0.36
CA LEU A 13 -10.31 -15.74 -1.36
C LEU A 13 -9.36 -14.57 -1.64
N HIS A 14 -8.82 -14.51 -2.84
CA HIS A 14 -7.90 -13.47 -3.27
C HIS A 14 -8.66 -12.41 -4.06
N VAL A 15 -8.81 -11.23 -3.49
CA VAL A 15 -9.57 -10.12 -4.07
C VAL A 15 -8.63 -9.25 -4.91
N THR A 16 -8.89 -9.15 -6.21
CA THR A 16 -8.09 -8.33 -7.13
C THR A 16 -8.96 -7.74 -8.24
N ASP A 17 -8.61 -6.56 -8.73
CA ASP A 17 -9.23 -5.98 -9.92
C ASP A 17 -8.73 -6.71 -11.16
N LEU A 18 -9.60 -7.51 -11.77
CA LEU A 18 -9.25 -8.40 -12.88
C LEU A 18 -9.01 -7.69 -14.21
N ALA A 19 -9.30 -6.39 -14.31
CA ALA A 19 -9.29 -5.67 -15.58
C ALA A 19 -8.52 -4.35 -15.57
N TYR A 20 -8.17 -3.79 -14.40
CA TYR A 20 -7.56 -2.45 -14.31
C TYR A 20 -6.22 -2.37 -15.04
N PRO A 21 -6.11 -1.54 -16.09
CA PRO A 21 -4.88 -1.39 -16.84
C PRO A 21 -3.95 -0.37 -16.17
N ALA A 22 -2.67 -0.68 -16.11
CA ALA A 22 -1.65 0.25 -15.65
C ALA A 22 -0.41 0.17 -16.54
N GLN A 23 -0.02 1.28 -17.17
CA GLN A 23 1.21 1.42 -17.91
C GLN A 23 1.47 0.27 -18.91
N GLY A 24 0.43 -0.11 -19.67
CA GLY A 24 0.51 -1.17 -20.70
C GLY A 24 0.43 -2.60 -20.19
N ARG A 25 0.20 -2.81 -18.88
CA ARG A 25 -0.04 -4.12 -18.23
C ARG A 25 -1.32 -4.08 -17.39
N ARG A 26 -1.75 -5.21 -16.88
CA ARG A 26 -2.86 -5.30 -15.90
C ARG A 26 -2.27 -5.55 -14.51
N TYR A 27 -2.80 -4.90 -13.50
CA TYR A 27 -2.35 -5.12 -12.12
C TYR A 27 -2.57 -6.57 -11.68
N CYS A 28 -3.68 -7.20 -12.07
CA CYS A 28 -3.97 -8.59 -11.71
C CYS A 28 -2.95 -9.61 -12.26
N ASP A 29 -2.14 -9.27 -13.25
CA ASP A 29 -1.13 -10.20 -13.77
C ASP A 29 -0.10 -10.57 -12.69
N GLU A 30 0.24 -9.64 -11.78
CA GLU A 30 1.07 -9.92 -10.61
C GLU A 30 0.37 -10.86 -9.63
N ASP A 31 -0.91 -10.62 -9.33
CA ASP A 31 -1.69 -11.45 -8.41
C ASP A 31 -1.93 -12.86 -8.95
N ILE A 32 -2.10 -13.00 -10.26
CA ILE A 32 -2.18 -14.31 -10.93
C ILE A 32 -0.87 -15.09 -10.74
N ALA A 33 0.27 -14.44 -10.98
CA ALA A 33 1.59 -15.06 -10.81
C ALA A 33 1.87 -15.42 -9.33
N LEU A 34 1.54 -14.52 -8.40
CA LEU A 34 1.69 -14.73 -6.97
C LEU A 34 0.82 -15.90 -6.48
N THR A 35 -0.45 -15.92 -6.85
CA THR A 35 -1.37 -16.99 -6.43
C THR A 35 -1.00 -18.34 -7.04
N ALA A 36 -0.45 -18.39 -8.26
CA ALA A 36 0.04 -19.63 -8.86
C ALA A 36 1.08 -20.33 -7.96
N ARG A 37 1.92 -19.58 -7.28
CA ARG A 37 2.95 -20.09 -6.36
C ARG A 37 2.38 -20.41 -4.97
N LEU A 38 1.50 -19.55 -4.43
CA LEU A 38 0.85 -19.78 -3.14
C LEU A 38 -0.03 -21.05 -3.13
N ARG A 39 -0.46 -21.53 -4.31
CA ARG A 39 -1.23 -22.80 -4.45
C ARG A 39 -0.48 -24.05 -3.99
N GLU A 40 0.81 -23.99 -3.77
CA GLU A 40 1.53 -25.08 -3.12
C GLU A 40 1.07 -25.28 -1.67
N HIS A 41 0.55 -24.23 -1.03
CA HIS A 41 0.19 -24.21 0.37
C HIS A 41 -1.31 -24.05 0.64
N PHE A 42 -2.05 -23.41 -0.29
CA PHE A 42 -3.44 -22.99 -0.10
C PHE A 42 -4.29 -23.38 -1.31
N ASP A 43 -5.58 -23.59 -1.08
CA ASP A 43 -6.58 -23.64 -2.15
C ASP A 43 -7.10 -22.21 -2.36
N ILE A 44 -6.91 -21.63 -3.57
CA ILE A 44 -7.11 -20.21 -3.81
C ILE A 44 -8.12 -19.99 -4.93
N ALA A 45 -9.11 -19.11 -4.66
CA ALA A 45 -9.95 -18.52 -5.68
C ALA A 45 -9.63 -17.01 -5.80
N LEU A 46 -9.61 -16.50 -7.03
CA LEU A 46 -9.55 -15.07 -7.29
C LEU A 46 -10.96 -14.53 -7.55
N CYS A 47 -11.27 -13.36 -7.01
CA CYS A 47 -12.55 -12.70 -7.30
C CYS A 47 -12.34 -11.19 -7.55
N HIS A 48 -13.32 -10.61 -8.25
CA HIS A 48 -13.40 -9.17 -8.42
C HIS A 48 -13.79 -8.48 -7.09
N PRO A 49 -13.36 -7.23 -6.79
CA PRO A 49 -13.70 -6.51 -5.56
C PRO A 49 -15.22 -6.44 -5.27
N ARG A 50 -16.06 -6.37 -6.30
CA ARG A 50 -17.53 -6.34 -6.15
C ARG A 50 -18.12 -7.65 -5.65
N ASP A 51 -17.43 -8.77 -5.79
CA ASP A 51 -17.92 -10.10 -5.43
C ASP A 51 -17.44 -10.53 -4.03
N ALA A 52 -16.47 -9.81 -3.45
CA ALA A 52 -15.79 -10.20 -2.22
C ALA A 52 -16.76 -10.44 -1.05
N ALA A 53 -17.71 -9.52 -0.82
CA ALA A 53 -18.67 -9.61 0.28
C ALA A 53 -19.63 -10.81 0.15
N ALA A 54 -19.95 -11.23 -1.10
CA ALA A 54 -20.83 -12.36 -1.35
C ALA A 54 -20.12 -13.71 -1.23
N LEU A 55 -18.80 -13.74 -1.48
CA LEU A 55 -18.04 -15.00 -1.56
C LEU A 55 -17.25 -15.31 -0.28
N MET A 56 -16.92 -14.32 0.55
CA MET A 56 -15.95 -14.44 1.64
C MET A 56 -16.26 -15.55 2.64
N ASP A 57 -17.53 -15.85 2.93
CA ASP A 57 -17.93 -16.85 3.93
C ASP A 57 -17.58 -18.30 3.53
N ALA A 58 -17.24 -18.53 2.27
CA ALA A 58 -16.83 -19.84 1.79
C ALA A 58 -15.32 -20.14 1.98
N PHE A 59 -14.56 -19.19 2.55
CA PHE A 59 -13.11 -19.26 2.67
C PHE A 59 -12.64 -19.09 4.11
N ASP A 60 -11.46 -19.60 4.41
CA ASP A 60 -10.88 -19.51 5.75
C ASP A 60 -10.27 -18.14 6.01
N ALA A 61 -9.84 -17.42 4.96
CA ALA A 61 -9.45 -16.00 4.99
C ALA A 61 -9.62 -15.34 3.62
N VAL A 62 -9.67 -14.00 3.65
CA VAL A 62 -9.67 -13.13 2.48
C VAL A 62 -8.35 -12.38 2.40
N VAL A 63 -7.69 -12.44 1.26
CA VAL A 63 -6.49 -11.65 0.95
C VAL A 63 -6.91 -10.49 0.05
N VAL A 64 -6.86 -9.26 0.56
CA VAL A 64 -7.22 -8.09 -0.23
C VAL A 64 -5.99 -7.57 -0.95
N ARG A 65 -5.97 -7.75 -2.25
CA ARG A 65 -4.94 -7.16 -3.11
C ARG A 65 -5.48 -6.02 -3.94
N ASN A 66 -6.74 -6.08 -4.34
CA ASN A 66 -7.50 -5.01 -5.01
C ASN A 66 -6.61 -4.11 -5.89
N SER A 67 -5.83 -4.75 -6.75
CA SER A 67 -4.78 -4.12 -7.56
C SER A 67 -5.39 -3.07 -8.50
N GLY A 68 -5.47 -1.85 -8.05
CA GLY A 68 -6.11 -0.71 -8.69
C GLY A 68 -6.75 0.21 -7.65
N PRO A 69 -7.07 1.46 -7.99
CA PRO A 69 -7.60 2.40 -7.03
C PRO A 69 -8.92 1.92 -6.42
N VAL A 70 -8.95 1.77 -5.09
CA VAL A 70 -10.17 1.39 -4.34
C VAL A 70 -11.33 2.36 -4.63
N LEU A 71 -11.03 3.62 -4.92
CA LEU A 71 -12.05 4.62 -5.26
C LEU A 71 -12.97 4.21 -6.43
N HIS A 72 -12.53 3.32 -7.33
CA HIS A 72 -13.39 2.78 -8.38
C HIS A 72 -14.43 1.78 -7.87
N TYR A 73 -14.23 1.26 -6.64
CA TYR A 73 -15.07 0.24 -6.00
C TYR A 73 -15.40 0.61 -4.56
N GLN A 74 -15.38 1.90 -4.19
CA GLN A 74 -15.49 2.38 -2.82
C GLN A 74 -16.71 1.80 -2.09
N GLU A 75 -17.89 1.85 -2.71
CA GLU A 75 -19.12 1.30 -2.12
C GLU A 75 -19.02 -0.22 -1.86
N ALA A 76 -18.46 -0.97 -2.81
CA ALA A 76 -18.27 -2.41 -2.68
C ALA A 76 -17.24 -2.74 -1.58
N TYR A 77 -16.16 -1.96 -1.50
CA TYR A 77 -15.14 -2.12 -0.48
C TYR A 77 -15.67 -1.79 0.93
N ASP A 78 -16.44 -0.73 1.06
CA ASP A 78 -17.05 -0.34 2.34
C ASP A 78 -18.08 -1.39 2.80
N ALA A 79 -18.90 -1.91 1.88
CA ALA A 79 -19.82 -3.00 2.15
C ALA A 79 -19.07 -4.29 2.57
N PHE A 80 -17.97 -4.62 1.89
CA PHE A 80 -17.11 -5.75 2.27
C PHE A 80 -16.52 -5.56 3.67
N ARG A 81 -15.94 -4.39 3.98
CA ARG A 81 -15.37 -4.11 5.31
C ARG A 81 -16.40 -4.22 6.42
N ALA A 82 -17.59 -3.65 6.22
CA ALA A 82 -18.68 -3.72 7.18
C ALA A 82 -19.13 -5.17 7.42
N ALA A 83 -19.33 -5.94 6.35
CA ALA A 83 -19.73 -7.34 6.43
C ALA A 83 -18.63 -8.20 7.06
N ALA A 84 -17.37 -8.02 6.70
CA ALA A 84 -16.25 -8.78 7.25
C ALA A 84 -16.12 -8.54 8.76
N ARG A 85 -16.22 -7.28 9.22
CA ARG A 85 -16.23 -6.95 10.65
C ARG A 85 -17.42 -7.58 11.40
N ALA A 86 -18.62 -7.48 10.82
CA ALA A 86 -19.83 -8.03 11.46
C ALA A 86 -19.81 -9.56 11.60
N ARG A 87 -19.14 -10.25 10.69
CA ARG A 87 -19.06 -11.73 10.65
C ARG A 87 -17.78 -12.29 11.27
N GLY A 88 -16.82 -11.44 11.65
CA GLY A 88 -15.52 -11.89 12.14
C GLY A 88 -14.68 -12.57 11.05
N THR A 89 -14.87 -12.19 9.77
CA THR A 89 -14.10 -12.74 8.67
C THR A 89 -12.65 -12.35 8.80
N ARG A 90 -11.74 -13.31 8.69
CA ARG A 90 -10.30 -13.08 8.70
C ARG A 90 -9.88 -12.40 7.39
N VAL A 91 -9.28 -11.22 7.48
CA VAL A 91 -8.81 -10.45 6.32
C VAL A 91 -7.33 -10.16 6.44
N TYR A 92 -6.57 -10.50 5.43
CA TYR A 92 -5.15 -10.22 5.27
C TYR A 92 -4.99 -9.20 4.12
N ASN A 93 -4.48 -8.02 4.27
CA ASN A 93 -4.08 -7.28 5.45
C ASN A 93 -5.29 -7.01 6.36
N PRO A 94 -5.10 -7.01 7.69
CA PRO A 94 -6.19 -6.74 8.63
C PRO A 94 -6.79 -5.34 8.45
N LEU A 95 -8.12 -5.23 8.61
CA LEU A 95 -8.88 -4.00 8.31
C LEU A 95 -8.71 -2.85 9.32
N HIS A 96 -7.63 -2.86 10.09
CA HIS A 96 -7.27 -1.81 11.07
C HIS A 96 -5.95 -1.10 10.72
N GLY A 97 -5.41 -1.31 9.54
CA GLY A 97 -4.23 -0.59 9.05
C GLY A 97 -4.41 0.92 9.12
N ARG A 98 -3.34 1.62 9.47
CA ARG A 98 -3.32 3.08 9.69
C ARG A 98 -2.70 3.84 8.53
N GLY A 99 -2.16 3.15 7.53
CA GLY A 99 -1.65 3.71 6.29
C GLY A 99 -2.77 4.07 5.31
N ASP A 100 -2.58 3.81 4.05
CA ASP A 100 -3.52 4.16 2.97
C ASP A 100 -4.87 3.44 3.09
N MET A 101 -4.95 2.31 3.80
CA MET A 101 -6.19 1.62 4.13
C MET A 101 -7.21 2.52 4.86
N ALA A 102 -6.73 3.43 5.69
CA ALA A 102 -7.55 4.41 6.39
C ALA A 102 -7.72 5.73 5.62
N GLY A 103 -7.19 5.82 4.41
CA GLY A 103 -7.05 7.06 3.65
C GLY A 103 -5.81 7.86 4.10
N LYS A 104 -5.54 9.00 3.44
CA LYS A 104 -4.29 9.75 3.65
C LYS A 104 -4.23 10.59 4.93
N GLN A 105 -5.12 10.38 5.91
CA GLN A 105 -5.09 11.06 7.20
C GLN A 105 -3.77 10.82 7.94
N TYR A 106 -3.16 9.65 7.77
CA TYR A 106 -1.87 9.31 8.40
C TYR A 106 -0.74 10.30 8.08
N LEU A 107 -0.77 10.97 6.92
CA LEU A 107 0.24 11.98 6.59
C LEU A 107 0.20 13.19 7.53
N LEU A 108 -0.99 13.61 7.95
CA LEU A 108 -1.18 14.65 8.95
C LEU A 108 -0.71 14.20 10.34
N ASP A 109 -1.06 12.97 10.72
CA ASP A 109 -0.69 12.39 12.02
C ASP A 109 0.83 12.24 12.14
N LEU A 110 1.49 11.76 11.08
CA LEU A 110 2.95 11.63 11.01
C LEU A 110 3.65 13.00 11.01
N THR A 111 3.09 13.99 10.29
CA THR A 111 3.58 15.37 10.31
C THR A 111 3.51 15.95 11.72
N ALA A 112 2.37 15.79 12.39
CA ALA A 112 2.16 16.27 13.76
C ALA A 112 3.08 15.56 14.77
N ALA A 113 3.42 14.30 14.52
CA ALA A 113 4.35 13.52 15.34
C ALA A 113 5.83 13.85 15.06
N GLY A 114 6.14 14.72 14.10
CA GLY A 114 7.51 15.10 13.75
C GLY A 114 8.32 13.97 13.11
N LEU A 115 7.65 12.99 12.49
CA LEU A 115 8.31 11.92 11.74
C LEU A 115 8.81 12.45 10.39
N PRO A 116 9.82 11.83 9.77
CA PRO A 116 10.40 12.26 8.49
C PRO A 116 9.46 11.99 7.31
N VAL A 117 8.41 12.80 7.20
CA VAL A 117 7.39 12.77 6.16
C VAL A 117 7.38 14.11 5.43
N ILE A 118 6.95 14.13 4.17
CA ILE A 118 6.70 15.40 3.50
C ILE A 118 5.63 16.15 4.32
N PRO A 119 5.95 17.36 4.86
CA PRO A 119 5.04 18.12 5.72
C PRO A 119 3.67 18.28 5.07
N THR A 120 2.61 17.96 5.79
CA THR A 120 1.25 17.88 5.25
C THR A 120 0.29 18.69 6.11
N VAL A 121 -0.57 19.49 5.47
CA VAL A 121 -1.68 20.20 6.10
C VAL A 121 -2.97 19.98 5.32
N ASP A 122 -4.13 20.23 5.97
CA ASP A 122 -5.46 20.03 5.38
C ASP A 122 -6.41 21.20 5.63
N ARG A 123 -5.89 22.34 6.08
CA ARG A 123 -6.67 23.55 6.38
C ARG A 123 -5.93 24.82 6.00
N PRO A 124 -6.62 25.87 5.54
CA PRO A 124 -6.00 27.16 5.23
C PRO A 124 -5.21 27.75 6.42
N ALA A 125 -5.72 27.57 7.64
CA ALA A 125 -5.10 28.10 8.87
C ALA A 125 -3.75 27.48 9.21
N ASP A 126 -3.38 26.36 8.60
CA ASP A 126 -2.12 25.66 8.86
C ASP A 126 -1.08 25.83 7.72
N LEU A 127 -1.42 26.58 6.66
CA LEU A 127 -0.52 26.78 5.50
C LEU A 127 0.85 27.39 5.91
N ASP A 128 0.86 28.27 6.89
CA ASP A 128 2.09 28.91 7.41
C ASP A 128 3.06 27.93 8.07
N ARG A 129 2.63 26.68 8.33
CA ARG A 129 3.49 25.62 8.87
C ARG A 129 4.28 24.88 7.80
N LEU A 130 3.89 25.05 6.53
CA LEU A 130 4.60 24.44 5.42
C LEU A 130 5.88 25.21 5.15
N PRO A 131 7.00 24.53 4.83
CA PRO A 131 8.18 25.20 4.36
C PRO A 131 7.93 25.91 3.03
N GLU A 132 8.68 26.96 2.76
CA GLU A 132 8.66 27.66 1.49
C GLU A 132 9.07 26.70 0.36
N ALA A 133 8.32 26.72 -0.74
CA ALA A 133 8.54 25.90 -1.92
C ALA A 133 8.08 26.66 -3.18
N GLU A 134 8.64 26.30 -4.33
CA GLU A 134 8.25 26.89 -5.63
C GLU A 134 6.77 26.65 -5.94
N SER A 135 6.26 25.48 -5.56
CA SER A 135 4.86 25.12 -5.71
C SER A 135 4.47 24.06 -4.66
N TYR A 136 3.18 23.81 -4.54
CA TYR A 136 2.62 22.89 -3.57
C TYR A 136 1.76 21.84 -4.25
N ALA A 137 1.95 20.60 -3.87
CA ALA A 137 1.10 19.48 -4.29
C ALA A 137 -0.21 19.51 -3.51
N VAL A 138 -1.32 19.64 -4.22
CA VAL A 138 -2.69 19.54 -3.68
C VAL A 138 -3.29 18.23 -4.16
N LYS A 139 -3.72 17.39 -3.23
CA LYS A 139 -4.26 16.07 -3.55
C LYS A 139 -5.47 15.72 -2.69
N PRO A 140 -6.47 14.95 -3.21
CA PRO A 140 -7.57 14.44 -2.38
C PRO A 140 -7.06 13.52 -1.26
N LYS A 141 -7.71 13.59 -0.08
CA LYS A 141 -7.43 12.64 1.02
C LYS A 141 -7.75 11.19 0.65
N ALA A 142 -8.80 10.98 -0.12
CA ALA A 142 -9.14 9.69 -0.70
C ALA A 142 -8.72 9.70 -2.18
N GLY A 143 -7.53 9.22 -2.48
CA GLY A 143 -7.01 9.21 -3.84
C GLY A 143 -5.84 8.24 -3.98
N ALA A 144 -5.66 7.71 -5.18
CA ALA A 144 -4.56 6.85 -5.58
C ALA A 144 -4.12 7.22 -7.02
N ASP A 145 -3.00 6.69 -7.50
CA ASP A 145 -2.50 6.84 -8.86
C ASP A 145 -2.41 8.31 -9.34
N SER A 146 -2.10 9.24 -8.44
CA SER A 146 -2.05 10.69 -8.72
C SER A 146 -3.36 11.28 -9.23
N ILE A 147 -4.50 10.60 -9.07
CA ILE A 147 -5.82 11.12 -9.49
C ILE A 147 -6.16 12.35 -8.65
N GLY A 148 -6.40 13.48 -9.32
CA GLY A 148 -6.72 14.75 -8.67
C GLY A 148 -5.51 15.51 -8.11
N LEU A 149 -4.27 15.03 -8.32
CA LEU A 149 -3.06 15.76 -7.96
C LEU A 149 -2.92 17.02 -8.83
N ARG A 150 -2.72 18.16 -8.18
CA ARG A 150 -2.43 19.47 -8.80
C ARG A 150 -1.20 20.09 -8.16
N PHE A 151 -0.47 20.90 -8.91
CA PHE A 151 0.60 21.75 -8.36
C PHE A 151 0.18 23.19 -8.47
N LEU A 152 0.17 23.93 -7.36
CA LEU A 152 -0.29 25.30 -7.26
C LEU A 152 0.74 26.17 -6.55
N PRO A 153 0.84 27.47 -6.90
CA PRO A 153 1.63 28.41 -6.13
C PRO A 153 0.94 28.73 -4.78
N TYR A 154 1.71 29.23 -3.81
CA TYR A 154 1.22 29.46 -2.44
C TYR A 154 -0.03 30.36 -2.38
N GLU A 155 -0.07 31.43 -3.18
CA GLU A 155 -1.16 32.42 -3.21
C GLU A 155 -2.52 31.83 -3.60
N GLU A 156 -2.54 30.71 -4.31
CA GLU A 156 -3.80 30.04 -4.70
C GLU A 156 -4.34 29.11 -3.62
N LEU A 157 -3.52 28.70 -2.65
CA LEU A 157 -3.88 27.67 -1.67
C LEU A 157 -5.01 28.12 -0.75
N ALA A 158 -5.00 29.39 -0.30
CA ALA A 158 -6.00 29.91 0.64
C ALA A 158 -7.42 29.96 0.03
N GLY A 159 -7.52 30.00 -1.29
CA GLY A 159 -8.80 30.05 -2.03
C GLY A 159 -9.42 28.69 -2.33
N LEU A 160 -8.78 27.58 -1.94
CA LEU A 160 -9.29 26.24 -2.21
C LEU A 160 -10.43 25.85 -1.29
N ASP A 161 -11.35 25.03 -1.80
CA ASP A 161 -12.35 24.36 -0.97
C ASP A 161 -11.74 23.09 -0.36
N TYR A 162 -11.29 23.19 0.88
CA TYR A 162 -10.70 22.08 1.64
C TYR A 162 -11.71 21.02 2.07
N THR A 163 -12.98 21.24 1.84
CA THR A 163 -14.08 20.31 2.17
C THR A 163 -14.60 19.56 0.96
N GLU A 164 -14.10 19.87 -0.24
CA GLU A 164 -14.52 19.21 -1.48
C GLU A 164 -14.30 17.69 -1.39
N GLY A 165 -15.33 16.91 -1.61
CA GLY A 165 -15.29 15.45 -1.54
C GLY A 165 -14.88 14.94 -0.15
N ALA A 166 -13.80 14.17 -0.10
CA ALA A 166 -13.20 13.64 1.14
C ALA A 166 -12.23 14.62 1.82
N GLY A 167 -12.07 15.83 1.29
CA GLY A 167 -11.10 16.83 1.72
C GLY A 167 -9.80 16.81 0.93
N LEU A 168 -9.02 17.88 1.09
CA LEU A 168 -7.74 18.08 0.39
C LEU A 168 -6.57 18.01 1.37
N LEU A 169 -5.42 17.59 0.85
CA LEU A 169 -4.11 17.70 1.49
C LEU A 169 -3.23 18.63 0.68
N VAL A 170 -2.40 19.41 1.37
CA VAL A 170 -1.38 20.27 0.78
C VAL A 170 -0.01 19.88 1.33
N GLN A 171 0.95 19.74 0.43
CA GLN A 171 2.34 19.43 0.72
C GLN A 171 3.25 20.35 -0.10
N PRO A 172 4.44 20.75 0.40
CA PRO A 172 5.43 21.39 -0.46
C PRO A 172 5.83 20.42 -1.57
N ARG A 173 6.03 20.91 -2.78
CA ARG A 173 6.70 20.14 -3.83
C ARG A 173 8.15 19.94 -3.43
N ILE A 174 8.55 18.69 -3.31
CA ILE A 174 9.93 18.35 -3.01
C ILE A 174 10.66 18.08 -4.32
N ASP A 175 11.76 18.76 -4.52
CA ASP A 175 12.71 18.41 -5.56
C ASP A 175 13.57 17.25 -5.03
N PHE A 176 13.48 16.08 -5.64
CA PHE A 176 14.13 14.88 -5.12
C PHE A 176 15.03 14.23 -6.15
N ARG A 177 16.04 13.47 -5.69
CA ARG A 177 16.99 12.76 -6.55
C ARG A 177 16.35 11.52 -7.18
N TYR A 178 15.60 10.75 -6.40
CA TYR A 178 14.88 9.54 -6.81
C TYR A 178 13.84 9.15 -5.77
N GLU A 179 12.87 8.34 -6.19
CA GLU A 179 11.95 7.66 -5.28
C GLU A 179 12.43 6.24 -5.00
N VAL A 180 12.15 5.73 -3.79
CA VAL A 180 12.48 4.38 -3.34
C VAL A 180 11.32 3.79 -2.57
N SER A 181 11.02 2.51 -2.84
CA SER A 181 9.98 1.73 -2.18
C SER A 181 10.59 0.59 -1.40
N PHE A 182 10.23 0.46 -0.12
CA PHE A 182 10.67 -0.62 0.77
C PHE A 182 9.49 -1.56 1.02
N TYR A 183 9.66 -2.84 0.73
CA TYR A 183 8.60 -3.85 0.82
C TYR A 183 8.79 -4.72 2.05
N PHE A 184 7.70 -4.92 2.78
CA PHE A 184 7.66 -5.72 4.01
C PHE A 184 6.57 -6.77 3.95
N VAL A 185 6.83 -7.90 4.58
CA VAL A 185 5.82 -8.88 5.00
C VAL A 185 5.85 -8.88 6.51
N ASP A 186 4.72 -8.56 7.14
CA ASP A 186 4.64 -8.25 8.57
C ASP A 186 5.60 -7.09 8.92
N ASP A 187 6.53 -7.28 9.82
CA ASP A 187 7.60 -6.32 10.15
C ASP A 187 8.95 -6.64 9.46
N ARG A 188 8.99 -7.69 8.62
CA ARG A 188 10.22 -8.20 8.01
C ARG A 188 10.45 -7.58 6.63
N PHE A 189 11.56 -6.86 6.51
CA PHE A 189 12.02 -6.33 5.21
C PHE A 189 12.28 -7.46 4.22
N GLN A 190 11.81 -7.28 2.98
CA GLN A 190 11.96 -8.25 1.89
C GLN A 190 12.92 -7.78 0.80
N TYR A 191 12.63 -6.63 0.22
CA TYR A 191 13.43 -5.99 -0.84
C TYR A 191 13.08 -4.51 -0.95
N ALA A 192 13.90 -3.80 -1.71
CA ALA A 192 13.58 -2.43 -2.11
C ALA A 192 13.79 -2.23 -3.62
N LEU A 193 13.00 -1.33 -4.17
CA LEU A 193 13.11 -0.88 -5.56
C LEU A 193 13.20 0.65 -5.58
N HIS A 194 13.91 1.21 -6.55
CA HIS A 194 13.94 2.65 -6.75
C HIS A 194 13.68 3.01 -8.21
N ALA A 195 13.18 4.23 -8.44
CA ALA A 195 13.10 4.84 -9.75
C ALA A 195 14.28 5.83 -9.87
N PRO A 196 15.38 5.45 -10.56
CA PRO A 196 16.59 6.29 -10.61
C PRO A 196 16.38 7.58 -11.43
N ASP A 197 15.38 7.59 -12.31
CA ASP A 197 15.02 8.72 -13.15
C ASP A 197 13.65 9.28 -12.73
N PRO A 198 13.58 10.48 -12.12
CA PRO A 198 12.33 11.10 -11.70
C PRO A 198 11.31 11.30 -12.83
N GLU A 199 11.76 11.45 -14.06
CA GLU A 199 10.91 11.59 -15.25
C GLU A 199 10.28 10.25 -15.69
N ARG A 200 10.85 9.13 -15.22
CA ARG A 200 10.41 7.77 -15.58
C ARG A 200 10.13 6.92 -14.33
N ARG A 201 9.27 7.40 -13.47
CA ARG A 201 8.93 6.83 -12.16
C ARG A 201 8.46 5.37 -12.19
N TRP A 202 8.06 4.85 -13.36
CA TRP A 202 7.65 3.44 -13.52
C TRP A 202 8.80 2.49 -13.91
N VAL A 203 9.99 3.02 -14.19
CA VAL A 203 11.17 2.22 -14.49
C VAL A 203 11.90 1.94 -13.19
N LEU A 204 11.54 0.80 -12.57
CA LEU A 204 12.08 0.41 -11.28
C LEU A 204 13.27 -0.52 -11.43
N GLU A 205 14.27 -0.33 -10.57
CA GLU A 205 15.46 -1.15 -10.44
C GLU A 205 15.64 -1.62 -8.99
N PRO A 206 16.28 -2.78 -8.73
CA PRO A 206 16.63 -3.20 -7.40
C PRO A 206 17.47 -2.14 -6.67
N TYR A 207 17.14 -1.90 -5.40
CA TYR A 207 17.83 -0.95 -4.53
C TYR A 207 18.42 -1.68 -3.33
N GLU A 208 19.71 -1.46 -3.06
CA GLU A 208 20.39 -1.98 -1.87
C GLU A 208 20.33 -0.94 -0.76
N PRO A 209 19.44 -1.08 0.22
CA PRO A 209 19.26 -0.09 1.27
C PRO A 209 20.41 -0.10 2.26
N THR A 210 20.81 1.07 2.71
CA THR A 210 21.73 1.21 3.85
C THR A 210 21.00 0.87 5.17
N ALA A 211 21.75 0.71 6.25
CA ALA A 211 21.14 0.53 7.58
C ALA A 211 20.24 1.71 7.96
N ALA A 212 20.66 2.94 7.64
CA ALA A 212 19.88 4.15 7.90
C ALA A 212 18.56 4.18 7.09
N ASP A 213 18.57 3.70 5.84
CA ASP A 213 17.36 3.59 5.03
C ASP A 213 16.37 2.58 5.61
N LEU A 214 16.87 1.45 6.09
CA LEU A 214 16.02 0.45 6.75
C LEU A 214 15.48 0.95 8.09
N ASP A 215 16.28 1.68 8.87
CA ASP A 215 15.83 2.28 10.12
C ASP A 215 14.77 3.34 9.88
N PHE A 216 14.90 4.14 8.80
CA PHE A 216 13.85 5.04 8.33
C PHE A 216 12.54 4.29 8.05
N ALA A 217 12.58 3.27 7.18
CA ALA A 217 11.39 2.54 6.77
C ALA A 217 10.70 1.83 7.95
N ARG A 218 11.47 1.20 8.85
CA ARG A 218 10.97 0.49 10.03
C ARG A 218 10.19 1.39 11.01
N ARG A 219 10.47 2.70 11.05
CA ARG A 219 9.70 3.64 11.89
C ARG A 219 8.23 3.66 11.49
N PHE A 220 7.93 3.60 10.20
CA PHE A 220 6.55 3.61 9.68
C PHE A 220 5.87 2.27 9.84
N ILE A 221 6.60 1.17 9.66
CA ILE A 221 6.10 -0.18 9.94
C ILE A 221 5.71 -0.31 11.41
N ALA A 222 6.59 0.13 12.33
CA ALA A 222 6.30 0.13 13.76
C ALA A 222 5.14 1.07 14.13
N TRP A 223 5.00 2.21 13.45
CA TRP A 223 3.89 3.14 13.66
C TRP A 223 2.57 2.55 13.19
N ASN A 224 2.54 1.78 12.09
CA ASN A 224 1.32 1.19 11.54
C ASN A 224 0.75 0.06 12.42
N THR A 225 1.60 -0.66 13.14
CA THR A 225 1.19 -1.72 14.11
C THR A 225 0.36 -2.86 13.51
N LEU A 226 0.61 -3.24 12.25
CA LEU A 226 0.00 -4.43 11.68
C LEU A 226 0.75 -5.70 12.10
N ASP A 227 0.04 -6.65 12.71
CA ASP A 227 0.60 -7.94 13.12
C ASP A 227 0.93 -8.84 11.92
N HIS A 228 0.07 -8.78 10.90
CA HIS A 228 0.22 -9.55 9.65
C HIS A 228 -0.13 -8.69 8.45
N GLY A 229 0.58 -8.88 7.35
CA GLY A 229 0.23 -8.21 6.10
C GLY A 229 1.42 -7.83 5.24
N ILE A 230 1.10 -7.34 4.05
CA ILE A 230 2.08 -6.74 3.15
C ILE A 230 2.03 -5.23 3.33
N GLN A 231 3.19 -4.60 3.50
CA GLN A 231 3.29 -3.16 3.66
C GLN A 231 4.37 -2.62 2.72
N ARG A 232 4.16 -1.40 2.21
CA ARG A 232 5.15 -0.70 1.39
C ARG A 232 5.35 0.72 1.92
N VAL A 233 6.61 1.07 2.12
CA VAL A 233 7.02 2.42 2.51
C VAL A 233 7.62 3.09 1.29
N ASP A 234 6.93 4.07 0.72
CA ASP A 234 7.43 4.86 -0.39
C ASP A 234 8.06 6.16 0.14
N ALA A 235 9.25 6.43 -0.29
CA ALA A 235 10.02 7.59 0.13
C ALA A 235 10.69 8.28 -1.06
N CYS A 236 10.98 9.57 -0.89
CA CYS A 236 11.85 10.30 -1.81
C CYS A 236 13.17 10.66 -1.14
N ARG A 237 14.27 10.59 -1.90
CA ARG A 237 15.60 11.03 -1.47
C ARG A 237 15.75 12.52 -1.78
N ALA A 238 15.69 13.35 -0.78
CA ALA A 238 15.85 14.79 -0.91
C ALA A 238 17.28 15.18 -1.35
N PRO A 239 17.52 16.41 -1.84
CA PRO A 239 18.83 16.85 -2.31
C PRO A 239 19.92 16.81 -1.23
N ASP A 240 19.57 16.99 0.05
CA ASP A 240 20.47 16.90 1.20
C ASP A 240 20.84 15.45 1.56
N GLY A 241 20.17 14.48 0.96
CA GLY A 241 20.41 13.06 1.19
C GLY A 241 19.47 12.40 2.19
N GLU A 242 18.58 13.15 2.83
CA GLU A 242 17.59 12.59 3.75
C GLU A 242 16.43 11.91 3.00
N LEU A 243 15.80 10.91 3.64
CA LEU A 243 14.57 10.29 3.14
C LEU A 243 13.35 10.97 3.78
N LEU A 244 12.36 11.27 2.95
CA LEU A 244 11.04 11.72 3.39
C LEU A 244 9.98 10.73 2.91
N LEU A 245 9.07 10.35 3.80
CA LEU A 245 7.94 9.50 3.44
C LEU A 245 7.04 10.21 2.43
N VAL A 246 6.71 9.51 1.35
CA VAL A 246 5.72 9.92 0.33
C VAL A 246 4.39 9.23 0.58
N GLU A 247 4.41 7.89 0.74
CA GLU A 247 3.23 7.07 1.02
C GLU A 247 3.58 5.88 1.92
N LEU A 248 2.61 5.48 2.77
CA LEU A 248 2.62 4.23 3.53
C LEU A 248 1.44 3.41 3.05
N GLU A 249 1.73 2.36 2.30
CA GLU A 249 0.70 1.49 1.74
C GLU A 249 0.54 0.21 2.55
N ASP A 250 -0.66 -0.04 3.01
CA ASP A 250 -1.06 -1.23 3.76
C ASP A 250 -2.40 -1.82 3.28
N LEU A 251 -3.03 -1.19 2.29
CA LEU A 251 -4.25 -1.70 1.69
C LEU A 251 -3.96 -2.74 0.61
N ASN A 252 -3.24 -2.33 -0.41
CA ASN A 252 -3.01 -3.13 -1.61
C ASN A 252 -1.71 -2.75 -2.35
N PRO A 253 -0.56 -2.72 -1.68
CA PRO A 253 0.68 -2.28 -2.32
C PRO A 253 0.99 -3.13 -3.56
N TYR A 254 1.24 -2.48 -4.70
CA TYR A 254 1.71 -3.16 -5.89
C TYR A 254 3.17 -3.60 -5.66
N LEU A 255 3.46 -4.87 -5.88
CA LEU A 255 4.72 -5.47 -5.43
C LEU A 255 5.85 -5.33 -6.44
N SER A 256 5.54 -5.15 -7.73
CA SER A 256 6.53 -5.09 -8.82
C SER A 256 7.49 -6.30 -8.81
N LEU A 257 6.98 -7.50 -8.52
CA LEU A 257 7.76 -8.73 -8.41
C LEU A 257 8.46 -9.13 -9.72
N ASP A 258 8.00 -8.58 -10.85
CA ASP A 258 8.66 -8.72 -12.16
C ASP A 258 9.98 -7.93 -12.26
N ARG A 259 10.25 -7.02 -11.31
CA ARG A 259 11.45 -6.16 -11.28
C ARG A 259 12.55 -6.67 -10.38
N VAL A 260 12.29 -7.70 -9.59
CA VAL A 260 13.29 -8.31 -8.70
C VAL A 260 13.83 -9.63 -9.27
N PRO A 261 15.05 -10.05 -8.90
CA PRO A 261 15.59 -11.34 -9.23
C PRO A 261 14.69 -12.50 -8.75
N GLU A 262 14.80 -13.65 -9.38
CA GLU A 262 13.95 -14.80 -9.10
C GLU A 262 14.09 -15.28 -7.64
N ASP A 263 15.29 -15.33 -7.10
CA ASP A 263 15.54 -15.72 -5.71
C ASP A 263 14.94 -14.76 -4.69
N VAL A 264 14.89 -13.45 -5.00
CA VAL A 264 14.22 -12.44 -4.16
C VAL A 264 12.71 -12.67 -4.20
N ARG A 265 12.16 -12.91 -5.38
CA ARG A 265 10.74 -13.25 -5.57
C ARG A 265 10.36 -14.50 -4.79
N ASP A 266 11.20 -15.52 -4.83
CA ASP A 266 11.00 -16.79 -4.13
C ASP A 266 10.96 -16.58 -2.61
N ARG A 267 11.90 -15.80 -2.08
CA ARG A 267 11.93 -15.45 -0.65
C ARG A 267 10.68 -14.67 -0.23
N PHE A 268 10.24 -13.71 -1.05
CA PHE A 268 9.01 -12.95 -0.76
C PHE A 268 7.78 -13.86 -0.70
N VAL A 269 7.60 -14.75 -1.70
CA VAL A 269 6.48 -15.68 -1.72
C VAL A 269 6.50 -16.62 -0.52
N ALA A 270 7.69 -17.12 -0.14
CA ALA A 270 7.86 -17.96 1.03
C ALA A 270 7.51 -17.22 2.33
N ALA A 271 7.97 -15.96 2.47
CA ALA A 271 7.64 -15.11 3.62
C ALA A 271 6.14 -14.84 3.72
N MET A 272 5.47 -14.53 2.61
CA MET A 272 4.03 -14.33 2.56
C MET A 272 3.26 -15.62 2.90
N ALA A 273 3.71 -16.76 2.39
CA ALA A 273 3.09 -18.05 2.71
C ALA A 273 3.20 -18.40 4.20
N GLU A 274 4.33 -18.09 4.83
CA GLU A 274 4.56 -18.27 6.26
C GLU A 274 3.66 -17.35 7.08
N SER A 275 3.64 -16.04 6.77
CA SER A 275 2.77 -15.06 7.43
C SER A 275 1.29 -15.46 7.33
N LEU A 276 0.80 -15.88 6.15
CA LEU A 276 -0.56 -16.37 5.97
C LEU A 276 -0.87 -17.60 6.82
N LYS A 277 0.08 -18.56 6.94
CA LYS A 277 -0.09 -19.74 7.79
C LYS A 277 -0.18 -19.37 9.27
N ASP A 278 0.61 -18.40 9.72
CA ASP A 278 0.60 -17.93 11.11
C ASP A 278 -0.67 -17.12 11.40
N PHE A 279 -1.08 -16.25 10.49
CA PHE A 279 -2.35 -15.53 10.54
C PHE A 279 -3.57 -16.47 10.67
N LEU A 280 -3.54 -17.61 9.98
CA LEU A 280 -4.64 -18.59 10.04
C LEU A 280 -4.69 -19.40 11.34
N LYS A 281 -3.59 -19.43 12.12
CA LYS A 281 -3.52 -20.09 13.43
C LYS A 281 -3.96 -19.19 14.58
N ALA A 282 -3.79 -17.85 14.42
CA ALA A 282 -4.20 -16.83 15.39
C ALA A 282 -5.73 -16.71 15.43
#